data_7f2382c1e4c38ce533310facc45f9143
#
_entry.id   7f2382c1e4c38ce533310facc45f9143
#
_cell.length_a   1.000
_cell.length_b   1.000
_cell.length_c   1.000
_cell.angle_alpha   90.00
_cell.angle_beta   90.00
_cell.angle_gamma   90.00
#
_symmetry.space_group_name_H-M   'P 1'
#
loop_
_entity.id
_entity.type
_entity.pdbx_description
1 polymer ?
#
loop_
_entity_poly.entity_id
_entity_poly.type
_entity_poly.pdbx_seq_one_letter_code
_entity_poly.pdbx_strand_id
1 'polypeptide(L)'
;VRQPTLQDVADGAGVHRATASRALNPAARHLVNGETAERVERVAQSMGYRPNPVARSLKTARSASVGLLIPDLTNPLFPPIARGVEDVLGAVGYNAWIVNTDNDPGREIAAVESMRGRNVEGFVIATARLEHPLLEQLAAQHIPIVLVNRRTSRPDICSVTADDATGVQLAMKHLVDLGHREIVHLAGPQDLSTGVNRLRAFRQALQDHDLPDRPERLVVCRSWTEVAGADAIRGLLDAGVGFTAVLAGNDLLALGCYDALGERGLTCPDDVSVVGFNDMPFVDKLNPPLTTVRIPHYELGAEAARLLLEDLRQPQRHPRSVLLPLTLVVRRSTAPKTPFTGEISKETRKSHRRLGIGPEDRHGP
;
A
#
# COMPACT_ATOMS: atom_id res chain seq x y z
N VAL A 1 -3.24 37.09 -23.87
CA VAL A 1 -3.24 38.08 -22.78
C VAL A 1 -1.99 37.81 -21.93
N ARG A 2 -1.11 38.86 -21.82
CA ARG A 2 0.09 38.78 -20.98
C ARG A 2 -0.30 38.64 -19.52
N GLN A 3 0.19 37.63 -18.82
CA GLN A 3 -0.02 37.50 -17.38
C GLN A 3 0.68 38.65 -16.63
N PRO A 4 0.03 39.27 -15.63
CA PRO A 4 0.64 40.31 -14.82
C PRO A 4 1.88 39.78 -14.08
N THR A 5 2.89 40.61 -13.97
CA THR A 5 4.15 40.29 -13.28
C THR A 5 4.19 40.94 -11.89
N LEU A 6 5.12 40.51 -11.03
CA LEU A 6 5.36 41.15 -9.74
C LEU A 6 5.74 42.64 -9.90
N GLN A 7 6.38 43.03 -11.02
CA GLN A 7 6.69 44.42 -11.32
C GLN A 7 5.44 45.21 -11.56
N ASP A 8 4.48 44.69 -12.38
CA ASP A 8 3.21 45.37 -12.64
C ASP A 8 2.42 45.59 -11.33
N VAL A 9 2.45 44.64 -10.39
CA VAL A 9 1.84 44.82 -9.06
C VAL A 9 2.57 45.87 -8.22
N ALA A 10 3.89 45.91 -8.28
CA ALA A 10 4.70 46.90 -7.55
C ALA A 10 4.42 48.31 -8.06
N ASP A 11 4.38 48.47 -9.37
CA ASP A 11 4.08 49.75 -10.03
C ASP A 11 2.64 50.23 -9.72
N GLY A 12 1.66 49.32 -9.82
CA GLY A 12 0.25 49.61 -9.49
C GLY A 12 0.03 49.94 -8.00
N ALA A 13 0.84 49.38 -7.11
CA ALA A 13 0.76 49.68 -5.67
C ALA A 13 1.65 50.86 -5.23
N GLY A 14 2.45 51.45 -6.16
CA GLY A 14 3.38 52.53 -5.83
C GLY A 14 4.49 52.12 -4.86
N VAL A 15 5.04 50.90 -4.98
CA VAL A 15 6.09 50.41 -4.09
C VAL A 15 7.23 49.78 -4.89
N HIS A 16 8.37 49.66 -4.23
CA HIS A 16 9.49 48.91 -4.83
C HIS A 16 9.16 47.42 -4.96
N ARG A 17 9.64 46.76 -6.02
CA ARG A 17 9.43 45.32 -6.29
C ARG A 17 9.75 44.42 -5.10
N ALA A 18 10.79 44.75 -4.31
CA ALA A 18 11.12 43.99 -3.11
C ALA A 18 10.06 44.10 -2.00
N THR A 19 9.41 45.27 -1.87
CA THR A 19 8.31 45.52 -0.94
C THR A 19 7.08 44.72 -1.36
N ALA A 20 6.71 44.77 -2.64
CA ALA A 20 5.62 43.95 -3.19
C ALA A 20 5.88 42.46 -2.97
N SER A 21 7.09 41.98 -3.21
CA SER A 21 7.49 40.59 -2.97
C SER A 21 7.34 40.17 -1.50
N ARG A 22 7.73 41.04 -0.55
CA ARG A 22 7.58 40.77 0.89
C ARG A 22 6.12 40.79 1.33
N ALA A 23 5.34 41.78 0.85
CA ALA A 23 3.93 41.89 1.17
C ALA A 23 3.14 40.65 0.75
N LEU A 24 3.42 40.09 -0.42
CA LEU A 24 2.77 38.91 -0.97
C LEU A 24 3.35 37.57 -0.45
N ASN A 25 4.39 37.61 0.37
CA ASN A 25 4.96 36.42 0.99
C ASN A 25 4.53 36.31 2.46
N PRO A 26 3.72 35.30 2.85
CA PRO A 26 3.25 35.16 4.24
C PRO A 26 4.38 35.15 5.28
N ALA A 27 5.52 34.52 4.96
CA ALA A 27 6.68 34.44 5.84
C ALA A 27 7.43 35.79 6.04
N ALA A 28 7.26 36.75 5.11
CA ALA A 28 7.94 38.04 5.14
C ALA A 28 6.98 39.23 5.27
N ARG A 29 5.68 38.99 5.32
CA ARG A 29 4.64 40.02 5.39
C ARG A 29 4.79 40.91 6.62
N HIS A 30 5.24 40.36 7.74
CA HIS A 30 5.53 41.10 8.97
C HIS A 30 6.63 42.19 8.83
N LEU A 31 7.45 42.09 7.78
CA LEU A 31 8.51 43.08 7.48
C LEU A 31 7.99 44.28 6.67
N VAL A 32 6.69 44.32 6.34
CA VAL A 32 6.05 45.40 5.58
C VAL A 32 4.93 46.02 6.42
N ASN A 33 4.83 47.34 6.40
CA ASN A 33 3.75 48.05 7.09
C ASN A 33 2.36 47.50 6.63
N GLY A 34 1.43 47.36 7.56
CA GLY A 34 0.10 46.72 7.33
C GLY A 34 -0.67 47.38 6.18
N GLU A 35 -0.77 48.71 6.16
CA GLU A 35 -1.48 49.46 5.10
C GLU A 35 -0.84 49.23 3.73
N THR A 36 0.49 49.19 3.67
CA THR A 36 1.24 48.90 2.44
C THR A 36 1.01 47.50 1.96
N ALA A 37 1.01 46.52 2.87
CA ALA A 37 0.76 45.10 2.55
C ALA A 37 -0.66 44.92 1.98
N GLU A 38 -1.68 45.48 2.61
CA GLU A 38 -3.07 45.44 2.17
C GLU A 38 -3.27 46.12 0.80
N ARG A 39 -2.58 47.24 0.56
CA ARG A 39 -2.61 47.92 -0.75
C ARG A 39 -2.02 47.03 -1.83
N VAL A 40 -0.87 46.38 -1.59
CA VAL A 40 -0.24 45.45 -2.53
C VAL A 40 -1.13 44.25 -2.81
N GLU A 41 -1.73 43.67 -1.76
CA GLU A 41 -2.64 42.53 -1.88
C GLU A 41 -3.88 42.90 -2.74
N ARG A 42 -4.49 44.06 -2.52
CA ARG A 42 -5.63 44.52 -3.33
C ARG A 42 -5.26 44.73 -4.80
N VAL A 43 -4.12 45.33 -5.07
CA VAL A 43 -3.63 45.51 -6.44
C VAL A 43 -3.32 44.17 -7.11
N ALA A 44 -2.66 43.26 -6.43
CA ALA A 44 -2.40 41.91 -6.95
C ALA A 44 -3.71 41.16 -7.27
N GLN A 45 -4.69 41.24 -6.39
CA GLN A 45 -6.00 40.62 -6.59
C GLN A 45 -6.77 41.27 -7.78
N SER A 46 -6.78 42.59 -7.90
CA SER A 46 -7.46 43.28 -9.01
C SER A 46 -6.84 43.00 -10.37
N MET A 47 -5.51 42.78 -10.42
CA MET A 47 -4.79 42.41 -11.63
C MET A 47 -4.87 40.90 -11.95
N GLY A 48 -5.41 40.07 -11.04
CA GLY A 48 -5.36 38.60 -11.17
C GLY A 48 -3.93 38.05 -11.04
N TYR A 49 -3.03 38.79 -10.42
CA TYR A 49 -1.65 38.33 -10.20
C TYR A 49 -1.61 37.15 -9.24
N ARG A 50 -0.91 36.10 -9.65
CA ARG A 50 -0.56 34.98 -8.78
C ARG A 50 0.95 34.87 -8.70
N PRO A 51 1.55 34.75 -7.48
CA PRO A 51 2.97 34.49 -7.34
C PRO A 51 3.36 33.28 -8.19
N ASN A 52 4.37 33.45 -9.03
CA ASN A 52 4.85 32.37 -9.89
C ASN A 52 5.72 31.39 -9.04
N PRO A 53 5.29 30.12 -8.85
CA PRO A 53 6.05 29.14 -8.05
C PRO A 53 7.43 28.87 -8.64
N VAL A 54 7.57 28.87 -9.97
CA VAL A 54 8.85 28.66 -10.66
C VAL A 54 9.83 29.80 -10.37
N ALA A 55 9.37 31.05 -10.43
CA ALA A 55 10.21 32.20 -10.09
C ALA A 55 10.61 32.21 -8.60
N ARG A 56 9.73 31.69 -7.72
CA ARG A 56 10.01 31.51 -6.30
C ARG A 56 11.06 30.40 -6.09
N SER A 57 10.90 29.27 -6.75
CA SER A 57 11.85 28.14 -6.63
C SER A 57 13.24 28.50 -7.11
N LEU A 58 13.36 29.26 -8.21
CA LEU A 58 14.64 29.79 -8.70
C LEU A 58 15.34 30.72 -7.68
N LYS A 59 14.55 31.50 -6.93
CA LYS A 59 15.10 32.42 -5.93
C LYS A 59 15.46 31.74 -4.61
N THR A 60 14.70 30.71 -4.21
CA THR A 60 14.85 30.03 -2.90
C THR A 60 15.62 28.72 -3.01
N ALA A 61 15.93 28.25 -4.22
CA ALA A 61 16.41 26.89 -4.53
C ALA A 61 15.52 25.78 -3.95
N ARG A 62 14.22 26.08 -3.70
CA ARG A 62 13.23 25.14 -3.15
C ARG A 62 11.99 25.09 -4.03
N SER A 63 11.62 23.90 -4.46
CA SER A 63 10.42 23.67 -5.26
C SER A 63 9.15 23.49 -4.43
N ALA A 64 9.30 23.20 -3.13
CA ALA A 64 8.23 22.74 -2.24
C ALA A 64 7.46 21.55 -2.83
N SER A 65 8.18 20.62 -3.43
CA SER A 65 7.60 19.44 -4.08
C SER A 65 8.34 18.18 -3.65
N VAL A 66 7.57 17.11 -3.44
CA VAL A 66 8.04 15.77 -3.09
C VAL A 66 7.49 14.77 -4.10
N GLY A 67 8.32 13.82 -4.53
CA GLY A 67 7.89 12.71 -5.35
C GLY A 67 7.28 11.60 -4.49
N LEU A 68 6.14 11.04 -4.92
CA LEU A 68 5.56 9.84 -4.34
C LEU A 68 5.46 8.77 -5.42
N LEU A 69 6.26 7.71 -5.28
CA LEU A 69 6.27 6.58 -6.21
C LEU A 69 5.41 5.46 -5.65
N ILE A 70 4.42 5.04 -6.42
CA ILE A 70 3.45 3.99 -6.08
C ILE A 70 3.55 2.87 -7.11
N PRO A 71 3.56 1.59 -6.69
CA PRO A 71 3.69 0.48 -7.63
C PRO A 71 2.42 0.23 -8.46
N ASP A 72 1.23 0.50 -7.90
CA ASP A 72 -0.04 0.25 -8.55
C ASP A 72 -1.16 1.09 -7.89
N LEU A 73 -1.66 2.11 -8.60
CA LEU A 73 -2.76 2.96 -8.12
C LEU A 73 -4.11 2.24 -8.09
N THR A 74 -4.26 1.11 -8.78
CA THR A 74 -5.50 0.33 -8.75
C THR A 74 -5.61 -0.55 -7.51
N ASN A 75 -4.49 -0.82 -6.84
CA ASN A 75 -4.48 -1.55 -5.57
C ASN A 75 -4.98 -0.64 -4.43
N PRO A 76 -6.10 -0.99 -3.78
CA PRO A 76 -6.74 -0.15 -2.76
C PRO A 76 -5.89 0.17 -1.52
N LEU A 77 -4.76 -0.51 -1.36
CA LEU A 77 -3.79 -0.25 -0.29
C LEU A 77 -3.13 1.14 -0.42
N PHE A 78 -2.81 1.58 -1.64
CA PHE A 78 -1.97 2.76 -1.85
C PHE A 78 -2.68 4.11 -1.75
N PRO A 79 -3.95 4.28 -2.18
CA PRO A 79 -4.64 5.56 -2.06
C PRO A 79 -4.70 6.15 -0.65
N PRO A 80 -4.98 5.38 0.44
CA PRO A 80 -4.92 5.92 1.79
C PRO A 80 -3.50 6.33 2.23
N ILE A 81 -2.46 5.61 1.79
CA ILE A 81 -1.05 6.00 2.03
C ILE A 81 -0.77 7.34 1.34
N ALA A 82 -1.14 7.47 0.06
CA ALA A 82 -0.97 8.71 -0.69
C ALA A 82 -1.69 9.88 -0.02
N ARG A 83 -2.91 9.66 0.49
CA ARG A 83 -3.68 10.66 1.24
C ARG A 83 -2.95 11.11 2.50
N GLY A 84 -2.38 10.18 3.28
CA GLY A 84 -1.59 10.52 4.46
C GLY A 84 -0.36 11.36 4.14
N VAL A 85 0.34 11.03 3.03
CA VAL A 85 1.47 11.82 2.52
C VAL A 85 1.01 13.23 2.12
N GLU A 86 -0.06 13.34 1.34
CA GLU A 86 -0.58 14.61 0.81
C GLU A 86 -1.00 15.55 1.94
N ASP A 87 -1.75 15.06 2.94
CA ASP A 87 -2.26 15.88 4.05
C ASP A 87 -1.12 16.47 4.87
N VAL A 88 -0.08 15.68 5.17
CA VAL A 88 1.08 16.15 5.95
C VAL A 88 1.92 17.16 5.15
N LEU A 89 2.18 16.90 3.88
CA LEU A 89 2.93 17.79 3.01
C LEU A 89 2.16 19.09 2.77
N GLY A 90 0.86 19.01 2.47
CA GLY A 90 0.00 20.15 2.22
C GLY A 90 -0.10 21.11 3.40
N ALA A 91 -0.14 20.60 4.64
CA ALA A 91 -0.17 21.41 5.86
C ALA A 91 1.05 22.35 6.00
N VAL A 92 2.18 22.03 5.36
CA VAL A 92 3.41 22.85 5.37
C VAL A 92 3.73 23.47 4.00
N GLY A 93 2.78 23.43 3.06
CA GLY A 93 2.89 24.09 1.76
C GLY A 93 3.72 23.33 0.72
N TYR A 94 3.94 22.04 0.92
CA TYR A 94 4.53 21.14 -0.07
C TYR A 94 3.43 20.46 -0.92
N ASN A 95 3.78 20.10 -2.15
CA ASN A 95 2.92 19.30 -3.03
C ASN A 95 3.53 17.91 -3.24
N ALA A 96 2.69 16.88 -3.25
CA ALA A 96 3.08 15.53 -3.65
C ALA A 96 2.86 15.35 -5.16
N TRP A 97 3.88 14.86 -5.87
CA TRP A 97 3.78 14.44 -7.25
C TRP A 97 3.71 12.92 -7.29
N ILE A 98 2.52 12.40 -7.55
CA ILE A 98 2.27 10.96 -7.52
C ILE A 98 2.54 10.36 -8.89
N VAL A 99 3.35 9.31 -8.94
CA VAL A 99 3.60 8.52 -10.16
C VAL A 99 3.34 7.04 -9.89
N ASN A 100 2.57 6.44 -10.78
CA ASN A 100 2.34 5.01 -10.86
C ASN A 100 3.43 4.36 -11.71
N THR A 101 4.15 3.37 -11.15
CA THR A 101 5.27 2.72 -11.83
C THR A 101 4.93 1.36 -12.45
N ASP A 102 3.74 0.80 -12.14
CA ASP A 102 3.31 -0.56 -12.54
C ASP A 102 4.33 -1.65 -12.15
N ASN A 103 5.09 -1.45 -11.06
CA ASN A 103 6.23 -2.28 -10.68
C ASN A 103 7.32 -2.41 -11.76
N ASP A 104 7.36 -1.53 -12.76
CA ASP A 104 8.33 -1.51 -13.85
C ASP A 104 9.54 -0.64 -13.47
N PRO A 105 10.77 -1.21 -13.42
CA PRO A 105 11.97 -0.47 -13.05
C PRO A 105 12.31 0.67 -14.02
N GLY A 106 12.01 0.50 -15.32
CA GLY A 106 12.27 1.52 -16.33
C GLY A 106 11.37 2.73 -16.15
N ARG A 107 10.08 2.52 -15.86
CA ARG A 107 9.14 3.60 -15.53
C ARG A 107 9.54 4.31 -14.24
N GLU A 108 10.00 3.57 -13.25
CA GLU A 108 10.46 4.14 -11.99
C GLU A 108 11.67 5.06 -12.17
N ILE A 109 12.68 4.61 -12.91
CA ILE A 109 13.87 5.42 -13.26
C ILE A 109 13.45 6.68 -14.00
N ALA A 110 12.66 6.56 -15.06
CA ALA A 110 12.20 7.70 -15.86
C ALA A 110 11.40 8.71 -15.03
N ALA A 111 10.55 8.23 -14.09
CA ALA A 111 9.80 9.08 -13.18
C ALA A 111 10.72 9.87 -12.25
N VAL A 112 11.69 9.22 -11.63
CA VAL A 112 12.66 9.86 -10.74
C VAL A 112 13.49 10.90 -11.49
N GLU A 113 13.99 10.59 -12.67
CA GLU A 113 14.76 11.54 -13.50
C GLU A 113 13.92 12.75 -13.89
N SER A 114 12.67 12.54 -14.31
CA SER A 114 11.74 13.63 -14.64
C SER A 114 11.46 14.54 -13.44
N MET A 115 11.25 13.96 -12.26
CA MET A 115 11.01 14.72 -11.02
C MET A 115 12.28 15.48 -10.57
N ARG A 116 13.45 14.89 -10.69
CA ARG A 116 14.74 15.54 -10.40
C ARG A 116 14.98 16.73 -11.33
N GLY A 117 14.68 16.58 -12.62
CA GLY A 117 14.75 17.68 -13.60
C GLY A 117 13.81 18.85 -13.27
N ARG A 118 12.82 18.63 -12.39
CA ARG A 118 11.89 19.66 -11.89
C ARG A 118 12.21 20.10 -10.45
N ASN A 119 13.40 19.75 -9.95
CA ASN A 119 13.90 20.09 -8.62
C ASN A 119 13.01 19.59 -7.46
N VAL A 120 12.43 18.40 -7.59
CA VAL A 120 11.78 17.72 -6.45
C VAL A 120 12.78 17.54 -5.33
N GLU A 121 12.42 17.92 -4.09
CA GLU A 121 13.37 18.01 -2.97
C GLU A 121 13.65 16.66 -2.30
N GLY A 122 12.76 15.68 -2.45
CA GLY A 122 12.92 14.34 -1.90
C GLY A 122 11.80 13.40 -2.34
N PHE A 123 11.86 12.14 -1.89
CA PHE A 123 10.95 11.10 -2.35
C PHE A 123 10.39 10.28 -1.21
N VAL A 124 9.08 9.98 -1.28
CA VAL A 124 8.43 8.87 -0.56
C VAL A 124 8.23 7.73 -1.56
N ILE A 125 8.75 6.54 -1.26
CA ILE A 125 8.82 5.45 -2.23
C ILE A 125 8.16 4.19 -1.66
N ALA A 126 7.06 3.74 -2.30
CA ALA A 126 6.32 2.52 -1.97
C ALA A 126 6.70 1.32 -2.87
N THR A 127 7.60 1.51 -3.82
CA THR A 127 8.01 0.53 -4.83
C THR A 127 9.21 -0.31 -4.43
N ALA A 128 9.78 -0.08 -3.23
CA ALA A 128 11.02 -0.71 -2.80
C ALA A 128 10.99 -2.24 -2.93
N ARG A 129 12.10 -2.78 -3.45
CA ARG A 129 12.46 -4.21 -3.43
C ARG A 129 13.63 -4.41 -2.49
N LEU A 130 13.90 -5.65 -2.07
CA LEU A 130 15.03 -5.96 -1.19
C LEU A 130 16.35 -5.50 -1.80
N GLU A 131 16.59 -5.84 -3.05
CA GLU A 131 17.69 -5.34 -3.88
C GLU A 131 17.13 -4.29 -4.85
N HIS A 132 17.62 -3.04 -4.77
CA HIS A 132 17.03 -1.93 -5.52
C HIS A 132 18.10 -0.90 -5.97
N PRO A 133 18.77 -1.11 -7.11
CA PRO A 133 19.89 -0.30 -7.55
C PRO A 133 19.60 1.20 -7.66
N LEU A 134 18.40 1.60 -8.10
CA LEU A 134 18.00 3.01 -8.16
C LEU A 134 18.05 3.67 -6.77
N LEU A 135 17.51 3.00 -5.74
CA LEU A 135 17.49 3.53 -4.37
C LEU A 135 18.93 3.63 -3.79
N GLU A 136 19.78 2.67 -4.12
CA GLU A 136 21.21 2.71 -3.76
C GLU A 136 21.91 3.92 -4.38
N GLN A 137 21.65 4.17 -5.66
CA GLN A 137 22.19 5.33 -6.36
C GLN A 137 21.70 6.65 -5.77
N LEU A 138 20.40 6.76 -5.45
CA LEU A 138 19.83 7.96 -4.86
C LEU A 138 20.39 8.22 -3.45
N ALA A 139 20.51 7.17 -2.64
CA ALA A 139 21.10 7.25 -1.31
C ALA A 139 22.59 7.68 -1.36
N ALA A 140 23.37 7.13 -2.30
CA ALA A 140 24.76 7.53 -2.52
C ALA A 140 24.91 9.00 -2.95
N GLN A 141 23.90 9.58 -3.58
CA GLN A 141 23.80 10.99 -3.95
C GLN A 141 23.22 11.88 -2.83
N HIS A 142 22.97 11.32 -1.64
CA HIS A 142 22.38 12.03 -0.50
C HIS A 142 21.02 12.68 -0.81
N ILE A 143 20.25 12.09 -1.72
CA ILE A 143 18.89 12.55 -2.01
C ILE A 143 17.98 12.07 -0.88
N PRO A 144 17.18 12.95 -0.26
CA PRO A 144 16.26 12.57 0.80
C PRO A 144 15.22 11.54 0.32
N ILE A 145 15.20 10.37 0.96
CA ILE A 145 14.30 9.25 0.61
C ILE A 145 13.72 8.66 1.88
N VAL A 146 12.42 8.41 1.86
CA VAL A 146 11.74 7.58 2.86
C VAL A 146 10.98 6.48 2.16
N LEU A 147 11.25 5.24 2.53
CA LEU A 147 10.52 4.08 2.06
C LEU A 147 9.22 3.93 2.87
N VAL A 148 8.12 3.58 2.22
CA VAL A 148 6.84 3.35 2.88
C VAL A 148 6.26 1.98 2.50
N ASN A 149 5.66 1.27 3.45
CA ASN A 149 5.07 -0.05 3.30
C ASN A 149 6.10 -1.17 3.03
N ARG A 150 7.11 -0.91 2.20
CA ARG A 150 8.21 -1.82 1.87
C ARG A 150 9.54 -1.21 2.26
N ARG A 151 10.57 -2.03 2.41
CA ARG A 151 11.96 -1.59 2.63
C ARG A 151 12.93 -2.40 1.79
N THR A 152 14.13 -1.89 1.62
CA THR A 152 15.26 -2.64 1.05
C THR A 152 15.94 -3.50 2.12
N SER A 153 16.92 -4.31 1.72
CA SER A 153 17.83 -5.00 2.64
C SER A 153 18.78 -4.04 3.37
N ARG A 154 18.95 -2.83 2.86
CA ARG A 154 19.84 -1.80 3.40
C ARG A 154 19.23 -1.09 4.63
N PRO A 155 20.00 -0.95 5.73
CA PRO A 155 19.55 -0.25 6.93
C PRO A 155 19.74 1.28 6.87
N ASP A 156 20.42 1.79 5.85
CA ASP A 156 20.85 3.20 5.72
C ASP A 156 19.81 4.09 4.99
N ILE A 157 18.63 3.57 4.68
CA ILE A 157 17.52 4.34 4.13
C ILE A 157 16.38 4.37 5.14
N CYS A 158 15.85 5.56 5.40
CA CYS A 158 14.69 5.72 6.28
C CYS A 158 13.48 4.93 5.77
N SER A 159 12.73 4.30 6.67
CA SER A 159 11.55 3.53 6.29
C SER A 159 10.43 3.59 7.33
N VAL A 160 9.19 3.55 6.84
CA VAL A 160 7.98 3.38 7.66
C VAL A 160 7.24 2.15 7.15
N THR A 161 7.18 1.12 7.98
CA THR A 161 6.58 -0.18 7.62
C THR A 161 5.62 -0.66 8.71
N ALA A 162 4.81 -1.65 8.37
CA ALA A 162 3.96 -2.34 9.33
C ALA A 162 4.75 -3.43 10.07
N ASP A 163 4.35 -3.74 11.30
CA ASP A 163 4.88 -4.90 12.05
C ASP A 163 4.24 -6.19 11.53
N ASP A 164 4.72 -6.62 10.35
CA ASP A 164 4.25 -7.84 9.70
C ASP A 164 4.35 -9.07 10.61
N ALA A 165 5.37 -9.13 11.47
CA ALA A 165 5.59 -10.28 12.36
C ALA A 165 4.46 -10.41 13.37
N THR A 166 4.16 -9.33 14.10
CA THR A 166 3.03 -9.30 15.04
C THR A 166 1.71 -9.54 14.33
N GLY A 167 1.50 -8.97 13.14
CA GLY A 167 0.28 -9.17 12.36
C GLY A 167 0.03 -10.64 12.00
N VAL A 168 1.05 -11.34 11.52
CA VAL A 168 0.96 -12.78 11.20
C VAL A 168 0.74 -13.63 12.45
N GLN A 169 1.41 -13.30 13.57
CA GLN A 169 1.20 -14.01 14.84
C GLN A 169 -0.23 -13.88 15.34
N LEU A 170 -0.84 -12.67 15.25
CA LEU A 170 -2.24 -12.46 15.62
C LEU A 170 -3.19 -13.31 14.76
N ALA A 171 -2.96 -13.36 13.45
CA ALA A 171 -3.77 -14.17 12.53
C ALA A 171 -3.62 -15.67 12.78
N MET A 172 -2.39 -16.14 12.98
CA MET A 172 -2.11 -17.55 13.27
C MET A 172 -2.68 -17.98 14.62
N LYS A 173 -2.49 -17.17 15.66
CA LYS A 173 -3.10 -17.43 16.96
C LYS A 173 -4.62 -17.57 16.86
N HIS A 174 -5.29 -16.67 16.13
CA HIS A 174 -6.73 -16.72 15.90
C HIS A 174 -7.18 -18.05 15.24
N LEU A 175 -6.47 -18.48 14.18
CA LEU A 175 -6.79 -19.74 13.50
C LEU A 175 -6.53 -20.97 14.40
N VAL A 176 -5.45 -20.95 15.16
CA VAL A 176 -5.11 -22.02 16.11
C VAL A 176 -6.11 -22.10 17.27
N ASP A 177 -6.54 -20.97 17.81
CA ASP A 177 -7.57 -20.90 18.86
C ASP A 177 -8.93 -21.43 18.36
N LEU A 178 -9.23 -21.29 17.07
CA LEU A 178 -10.40 -21.91 16.42
C LEU A 178 -10.23 -23.41 16.10
N GLY A 179 -9.10 -24.00 16.47
CA GLY A 179 -8.82 -25.42 16.30
C GLY A 179 -8.20 -25.83 14.97
N HIS A 180 -7.88 -24.88 14.09
CA HIS A 180 -7.20 -25.18 12.84
C HIS A 180 -5.75 -25.61 13.09
N ARG A 181 -5.33 -26.69 12.41
CA ARG A 181 -3.97 -27.24 12.45
C ARG A 181 -3.39 -27.43 11.06
N GLU A 182 -4.25 -27.50 10.07
CA GLU A 182 -3.94 -27.68 8.65
C GLU A 182 -4.16 -26.35 7.94
N ILE A 183 -3.17 -25.44 8.10
CA ILE A 183 -3.24 -24.06 7.64
C ILE A 183 -2.33 -23.90 6.42
N VAL A 184 -2.88 -23.42 5.31
CA VAL A 184 -2.13 -23.01 4.12
C VAL A 184 -1.72 -21.55 4.26
N HIS A 185 -0.50 -21.23 3.84
CA HIS A 185 -0.07 -19.85 3.67
C HIS A 185 0.17 -19.52 2.21
N LEU A 186 -0.55 -18.51 1.72
CA LEU A 186 -0.26 -17.89 0.43
C LEU A 186 0.72 -16.73 0.65
N ALA A 187 2.01 -17.03 0.56
CA ALA A 187 3.06 -16.03 0.69
C ALA A 187 3.14 -15.13 -0.55
N GLY A 188 3.50 -13.88 -0.36
CA GLY A 188 3.74 -12.95 -1.47
C GLY A 188 5.12 -13.10 -2.10
N PRO A 189 5.42 -12.23 -3.09
CA PRO A 189 6.72 -12.22 -3.77
C PRO A 189 7.89 -12.06 -2.80
N GLN A 190 8.93 -12.87 -2.98
CA GLN A 190 10.07 -12.96 -2.06
C GLN A 190 11.20 -11.97 -2.37
N ASP A 191 11.06 -11.18 -3.41
CA ASP A 191 11.90 -9.98 -3.68
C ASP A 191 11.39 -8.74 -2.93
N LEU A 192 10.25 -8.86 -2.22
CA LEU A 192 9.64 -7.79 -1.43
C LEU A 192 9.77 -8.08 0.07
N SER A 193 10.10 -7.07 0.85
CA SER A 193 10.24 -7.19 2.31
C SER A 193 8.97 -7.70 2.99
N THR A 194 7.79 -7.29 2.52
CA THR A 194 6.49 -7.75 3.02
C THR A 194 6.28 -9.25 2.79
N GLY A 195 6.66 -9.77 1.61
CA GLY A 195 6.58 -11.20 1.31
C GLY A 195 7.49 -12.03 2.20
N VAL A 196 8.76 -11.62 2.32
CA VAL A 196 9.77 -12.30 3.15
C VAL A 196 9.41 -12.24 4.63
N ASN A 197 9.02 -11.07 5.13
CA ASN A 197 8.70 -10.91 6.56
C ASN A 197 7.49 -11.75 6.96
N ARG A 198 6.41 -11.74 6.18
CA ARG A 198 5.17 -12.50 6.46
C ARG A 198 5.42 -14.00 6.39
N LEU A 199 6.19 -14.47 5.41
CA LEU A 199 6.58 -15.88 5.33
C LEU A 199 7.43 -16.31 6.52
N ARG A 200 8.42 -15.50 6.90
CA ARG A 200 9.26 -15.80 8.08
C ARG A 200 8.41 -15.85 9.35
N ALA A 201 7.49 -14.89 9.52
CA ALA A 201 6.60 -14.83 10.67
C ALA A 201 5.62 -16.03 10.70
N PHE A 202 5.13 -16.47 9.54
CA PHE A 202 4.30 -17.67 9.45
C PHE A 202 5.05 -18.92 9.92
N ARG A 203 6.27 -19.11 9.45
CA ARG A 203 7.09 -20.26 9.91
C ARG A 203 7.41 -20.19 11.39
N GLN A 204 7.68 -19.00 11.92
CA GLN A 204 7.87 -18.83 13.36
C GLN A 204 6.58 -19.16 14.12
N ALA A 205 5.43 -18.72 13.67
CA ALA A 205 4.14 -19.02 14.29
C ALA A 205 3.80 -20.53 14.24
N LEU A 206 4.19 -21.25 13.18
CA LEU A 206 4.08 -22.72 13.17
C LEU A 206 4.89 -23.36 14.33
N GLN A 207 6.13 -22.89 14.53
CA GLN A 207 6.97 -23.38 15.64
C GLN A 207 6.37 -23.02 17.00
N ASP A 208 5.93 -21.78 17.20
CA ASP A 208 5.35 -21.28 18.45
C ASP A 208 4.07 -22.06 18.87
N HIS A 209 3.39 -22.68 17.89
CA HIS A 209 2.16 -23.45 18.10
C HIS A 209 2.34 -24.97 17.93
N ASP A 210 3.58 -25.48 17.88
CA ASP A 210 3.91 -26.89 17.66
C ASP A 210 3.24 -27.49 16.41
N LEU A 211 3.11 -26.69 15.33
CA LEU A 211 2.58 -27.11 14.04
C LEU A 211 3.72 -27.47 13.07
N PRO A 212 3.57 -28.52 12.25
CA PRO A 212 4.60 -28.91 11.29
C PRO A 212 4.68 -27.90 10.14
N ASP A 213 5.91 -27.48 9.79
CA ASP A 213 6.16 -26.75 8.53
C ASP A 213 6.10 -27.74 7.37
N ARG A 214 5.02 -27.67 6.60
CA ARG A 214 4.75 -28.57 5.48
C ARG A 214 4.87 -27.80 4.16
N PRO A 215 5.91 -28.07 3.34
CA PRO A 215 6.15 -27.38 2.09
C PRO A 215 4.94 -27.37 1.14
N GLU A 216 4.14 -28.44 1.14
CA GLU A 216 2.93 -28.55 0.31
C GLU A 216 1.80 -27.59 0.71
N ARG A 217 1.87 -27.00 1.90
CA ARG A 217 0.91 -25.99 2.39
C ARG A 217 1.42 -24.55 2.28
N LEU A 218 2.56 -24.38 1.64
CA LEU A 218 3.13 -23.07 1.38
C LEU A 218 3.16 -22.79 -0.12
N VAL A 219 2.46 -21.76 -0.56
CA VAL A 219 2.51 -21.31 -1.96
C VAL A 219 3.09 -19.90 -2.02
N VAL A 220 4.19 -19.74 -2.76
CA VAL A 220 4.76 -18.42 -3.04
C VAL A 220 4.11 -17.86 -4.30
N CYS A 221 3.23 -16.89 -4.12
CA CYS A 221 2.57 -16.16 -5.19
C CYS A 221 3.54 -15.15 -5.84
N ARG A 222 3.52 -15.05 -7.17
CA ARG A 222 4.39 -14.13 -7.93
C ARG A 222 3.94 -12.67 -7.86
N SER A 223 2.69 -12.43 -7.49
CA SER A 223 2.09 -11.09 -7.39
C SER A 223 1.07 -11.05 -6.26
N TRP A 224 0.71 -9.82 -5.85
CA TRP A 224 -0.29 -9.55 -4.83
C TRP A 224 -1.69 -9.35 -5.44
N THR A 225 -2.13 -10.27 -6.30
CA THR A 225 -3.40 -10.16 -7.05
C THR A 225 -4.37 -11.28 -6.70
N GLU A 226 -5.66 -11.05 -6.93
CA GLU A 226 -6.73 -12.05 -6.78
C GLU A 226 -6.50 -13.26 -7.70
N VAL A 227 -6.04 -13.03 -8.90
CA VAL A 227 -5.71 -14.11 -9.86
C VAL A 227 -4.65 -15.04 -9.29
N ALA A 228 -3.57 -14.47 -8.71
CA ALA A 228 -2.52 -15.29 -8.10
C ALA A 228 -3.01 -16.09 -6.89
N GLY A 229 -3.93 -15.52 -6.10
CA GLY A 229 -4.58 -16.22 -4.99
C GLY A 229 -5.46 -17.37 -5.47
N ALA A 230 -6.29 -17.14 -6.49
CA ALA A 230 -7.15 -18.15 -7.08
C ALA A 230 -6.33 -19.31 -7.68
N ASP A 231 -5.30 -19.00 -8.45
CA ASP A 231 -4.43 -20.02 -9.05
C ASP A 231 -3.71 -20.87 -8.00
N ALA A 232 -3.27 -20.24 -6.92
CA ALA A 232 -2.64 -20.95 -5.80
C ALA A 232 -3.60 -21.96 -5.13
N ILE A 233 -4.84 -21.55 -4.86
CA ILE A 233 -5.84 -22.43 -4.25
C ILE A 233 -6.27 -23.54 -5.23
N ARG A 234 -6.49 -23.23 -6.51
CA ARG A 234 -6.79 -24.25 -7.53
C ARG A 234 -5.70 -25.31 -7.55
N GLY A 235 -4.43 -24.90 -7.60
CA GLY A 235 -3.29 -25.82 -7.60
C GLY A 235 -3.24 -26.74 -6.38
N LEU A 236 -3.54 -26.22 -5.18
CA LEU A 236 -3.61 -27.01 -3.94
C LEU A 236 -4.75 -28.02 -3.97
N LEU A 237 -5.94 -27.62 -4.43
CA LEU A 237 -7.11 -28.49 -4.55
C LEU A 237 -6.88 -29.58 -5.60
N ASP A 238 -6.28 -29.25 -6.74
CA ASP A 238 -5.95 -30.20 -7.79
C ASP A 238 -4.89 -31.23 -7.36
N ALA A 239 -3.95 -30.80 -6.52
CA ALA A 239 -2.94 -31.67 -5.92
C ALA A 239 -3.49 -32.51 -4.76
N GLY A 240 -4.76 -32.34 -4.34
CA GLY A 240 -5.37 -33.05 -3.23
C GLY A 240 -4.78 -32.69 -1.86
N VAL A 241 -4.18 -31.51 -1.72
CA VAL A 241 -3.65 -31.03 -0.45
C VAL A 241 -4.79 -30.74 0.52
N GLY A 242 -4.79 -31.42 1.66
CA GLY A 242 -5.79 -31.19 2.71
C GLY A 242 -5.47 -29.96 3.55
N PHE A 243 -6.44 -29.04 3.69
CA PHE A 243 -6.35 -27.87 4.57
C PHE A 243 -7.73 -27.46 5.07
N THR A 244 -7.77 -26.75 6.19
CA THR A 244 -9.00 -26.25 6.80
C THR A 244 -9.02 -24.73 6.97
N ALA A 245 -7.88 -24.09 6.76
CA ALA A 245 -7.77 -22.65 6.81
C ALA A 245 -6.68 -22.14 5.85
N VAL A 246 -6.84 -20.91 5.40
CA VAL A 246 -5.88 -20.16 4.59
C VAL A 246 -5.52 -18.88 5.31
N LEU A 247 -4.24 -18.64 5.53
CA LEU A 247 -3.69 -17.33 5.82
C LEU A 247 -3.13 -16.74 4.52
N ALA A 248 -3.89 -15.87 3.90
CA ALA A 248 -3.46 -15.18 2.70
C ALA A 248 -2.52 -14.02 3.05
N GLY A 249 -1.45 -13.86 2.27
CA GLY A 249 -0.45 -12.83 2.48
C GLY A 249 -0.98 -11.40 2.30
N ASN A 250 -2.12 -11.21 1.59
CA ASN A 250 -2.89 -9.97 1.56
C ASN A 250 -4.36 -10.24 1.23
N ASP A 251 -5.20 -9.19 1.27
CA ASP A 251 -6.65 -9.31 1.02
C ASP A 251 -6.97 -9.64 -0.44
N LEU A 252 -6.15 -9.24 -1.42
CA LEU A 252 -6.37 -9.61 -2.83
C LEU A 252 -6.15 -11.10 -3.03
N LEU A 253 -5.10 -11.69 -2.43
CA LEU A 253 -4.92 -13.14 -2.43
C LEU A 253 -6.09 -13.85 -1.75
N ALA A 254 -6.61 -13.30 -0.63
CA ALA A 254 -7.77 -13.84 0.06
C ALA A 254 -9.05 -13.79 -0.80
N LEU A 255 -9.22 -12.72 -1.60
CA LEU A 255 -10.33 -12.61 -2.55
C LEU A 255 -10.27 -13.72 -3.59
N GLY A 256 -9.10 -13.97 -4.17
CA GLY A 256 -8.87 -15.10 -5.08
C GLY A 256 -9.15 -16.46 -4.43
N CYS A 257 -8.92 -16.61 -3.11
CA CYS A 257 -9.32 -17.82 -2.40
C CYS A 257 -10.83 -18.05 -2.45
N TYR A 258 -11.64 -16.99 -2.27
CA TYR A 258 -13.10 -17.11 -2.33
C TYR A 258 -13.57 -17.60 -3.71
N ASP A 259 -13.00 -17.06 -4.78
CA ASP A 259 -13.31 -17.46 -6.15
C ASP A 259 -13.01 -18.95 -6.39
N ALA A 260 -11.78 -19.38 -6.07
CA ALA A 260 -11.35 -20.74 -6.29
C ALA A 260 -12.08 -21.77 -5.42
N LEU A 261 -12.41 -21.44 -4.17
CA LEU A 261 -13.21 -22.28 -3.30
C LEU A 261 -14.66 -22.42 -3.86
N GLY A 262 -15.27 -21.31 -4.27
CA GLY A 262 -16.61 -21.29 -4.84
C GLY A 262 -16.71 -22.12 -6.13
N GLU A 263 -15.70 -22.07 -7.02
CA GLU A 263 -15.64 -22.90 -8.22
C GLU A 263 -15.67 -24.41 -7.94
N ARG A 264 -15.21 -24.81 -6.75
CA ARG A 264 -15.21 -26.23 -6.30
C ARG A 264 -16.39 -26.57 -5.39
N GLY A 265 -17.33 -25.65 -5.21
CA GLY A 265 -18.48 -25.82 -4.33
C GLY A 265 -18.12 -25.88 -2.84
N LEU A 266 -16.93 -25.37 -2.50
CA LEU A 266 -16.50 -25.20 -1.11
C LEU A 266 -16.91 -23.81 -0.60
N THR A 267 -17.30 -23.76 0.67
CA THR A 267 -17.79 -22.53 1.30
C THR A 267 -16.80 -22.00 2.34
N CYS A 268 -16.69 -20.68 2.38
CA CYS A 268 -16.01 -19.97 3.45
C CYS A 268 -17.10 -19.42 4.40
N PRO A 269 -17.01 -19.64 5.72
CA PRO A 269 -15.94 -20.32 6.46
C PRO A 269 -16.18 -21.81 6.71
N ASP A 270 -17.34 -22.39 6.30
CA ASP A 270 -17.82 -23.70 6.78
C ASP A 270 -16.89 -24.86 6.36
N ASP A 271 -16.37 -24.83 5.12
CA ASP A 271 -15.40 -25.80 4.64
C ASP A 271 -13.96 -25.31 4.88
N VAL A 272 -13.67 -24.03 4.61
CA VAL A 272 -12.35 -23.43 4.72
C VAL A 272 -12.43 -22.02 5.28
N SER A 273 -11.80 -21.81 6.43
CA SER A 273 -11.59 -20.48 7.00
C SER A 273 -10.55 -19.68 6.21
N VAL A 274 -10.79 -18.39 5.97
CA VAL A 274 -9.86 -17.52 5.26
C VAL A 274 -9.55 -16.28 6.08
N VAL A 275 -8.26 -15.99 6.26
CA VAL A 275 -7.76 -14.75 6.88
C VAL A 275 -6.93 -14.00 5.86
N GLY A 276 -7.23 -12.71 5.69
CA GLY A 276 -6.49 -11.78 4.85
C GLY A 276 -5.46 -10.95 5.62
N PHE A 277 -4.88 -9.97 4.92
CA PHE A 277 -3.91 -9.04 5.48
C PHE A 277 -4.01 -7.72 4.71
N ASN A 278 -4.19 -6.61 5.35
CA ASN A 278 -4.22 -5.19 5.02
C ASN A 278 -5.48 -4.48 5.56
N ASP A 279 -6.65 -5.14 5.61
CA ASP A 279 -7.97 -4.55 5.84
C ASP A 279 -8.30 -3.45 4.82
N MET A 280 -8.19 -3.83 3.53
CA MET A 280 -8.48 -2.92 2.43
C MET A 280 -9.96 -2.47 2.41
N PRO A 281 -10.27 -1.32 1.79
CA PRO A 281 -11.66 -0.91 1.58
C PRO A 281 -12.51 -2.04 0.97
N PHE A 282 -13.75 -2.17 1.46
CA PHE A 282 -14.78 -3.09 0.99
C PHE A 282 -14.61 -4.58 1.37
N VAL A 283 -13.53 -5.01 2.03
CA VAL A 283 -13.41 -6.41 2.48
C VAL A 283 -14.45 -6.77 3.55
N ASP A 284 -15.03 -5.78 4.21
CA ASP A 284 -16.17 -5.90 5.13
C ASP A 284 -17.52 -6.11 4.40
N LYS A 285 -17.57 -5.92 3.08
CA LYS A 285 -18.75 -6.11 2.22
C LYS A 285 -18.73 -7.42 1.44
N LEU A 286 -17.63 -8.18 1.54
CA LEU A 286 -17.56 -9.51 0.94
C LEU A 286 -18.58 -10.46 1.59
N ASN A 287 -18.87 -11.55 0.94
CA ASN A 287 -19.75 -12.59 1.48
C ASN A 287 -19.02 -13.94 1.53
N PRO A 288 -18.57 -14.34 2.74
CA PRO A 288 -18.67 -13.63 4.02
C PRO A 288 -17.67 -12.44 4.12
N PRO A 289 -17.94 -11.47 5.03
CA PRO A 289 -16.97 -10.41 5.34
C PRO A 289 -15.63 -10.97 5.83
N LEU A 290 -14.53 -10.48 5.26
CA LEU A 290 -13.20 -11.03 5.48
C LEU A 290 -12.60 -10.64 6.84
N THR A 291 -12.21 -11.65 7.63
CA THR A 291 -11.32 -11.52 8.78
C THR A 291 -9.92 -11.20 8.25
N THR A 292 -9.30 -10.13 8.72
CA THR A 292 -8.02 -9.67 8.18
C THR A 292 -7.20 -8.89 9.19
N VAL A 293 -5.88 -8.81 8.97
CA VAL A 293 -4.99 -7.97 9.76
C VAL A 293 -5.02 -6.55 9.22
N ARG A 294 -5.38 -5.59 10.07
CA ARG A 294 -5.45 -4.17 9.70
C ARG A 294 -4.08 -3.50 9.76
N ILE A 295 -3.70 -2.90 8.63
CA ILE A 295 -2.57 -1.98 8.51
C ILE A 295 -3.10 -0.55 8.59
N PRO A 296 -2.49 0.34 9.38
CA PRO A 296 -2.85 1.76 9.42
C PRO A 296 -2.26 2.50 8.20
N HIS A 297 -2.89 2.33 7.02
CA HIS A 297 -2.36 2.81 5.74
C HIS A 297 -2.16 4.32 5.69
N TYR A 298 -3.14 5.09 6.19
CA TYR A 298 -3.04 6.54 6.26
C TYR A 298 -1.86 6.98 7.13
N GLU A 299 -1.71 6.37 8.29
CA GLU A 299 -0.64 6.65 9.24
C GLU A 299 0.74 6.29 8.67
N LEU A 300 0.84 5.22 7.87
CA LEU A 300 2.08 4.88 7.15
C LEU A 300 2.52 6.04 6.25
N GLY A 301 1.59 6.57 5.46
CA GLY A 301 1.86 7.70 4.57
C GLY A 301 2.18 8.99 5.34
N ALA A 302 1.38 9.30 6.35
CA ALA A 302 1.57 10.50 7.17
C ALA A 302 2.92 10.49 7.90
N GLU A 303 3.32 9.35 8.46
CA GLU A 303 4.61 9.22 9.14
C GLU A 303 5.79 9.26 8.17
N ALA A 304 5.65 8.66 6.99
CA ALA A 304 6.67 8.75 5.94
C ALA A 304 6.90 10.20 5.49
N ALA A 305 5.83 10.98 5.33
CA ALA A 305 5.95 12.40 4.99
C ALA A 305 6.58 13.23 6.13
N ARG A 306 6.23 12.97 7.41
CA ARG A 306 6.87 13.65 8.56
C ARG A 306 8.36 13.35 8.59
N LEU A 307 8.72 12.09 8.43
CA LEU A 307 10.11 11.66 8.44
C LEU A 307 10.92 12.29 7.31
N LEU A 308 10.34 12.40 6.10
CA LEU A 308 10.96 13.07 4.97
C LEU A 308 11.12 14.59 5.23
N LEU A 309 10.10 15.27 5.76
CA LEU A 309 10.18 16.69 6.09
C LEU A 309 11.23 16.99 7.16
N GLU A 310 11.45 16.07 8.10
CA GLU A 310 12.53 16.18 9.08
C GLU A 310 13.90 16.04 8.42
N ASP A 311 14.06 15.09 7.49
CA ASP A 311 15.30 14.87 6.75
C ASP A 311 15.63 16.07 5.85
N LEU A 312 14.63 16.64 5.17
CA LEU A 312 14.79 17.89 4.39
C LEU A 312 15.24 19.09 5.22
N ARG A 313 14.92 19.12 6.52
CA ARG A 313 15.35 20.19 7.44
C ARG A 313 16.74 19.95 8.03
N GLN A 314 17.11 18.68 8.21
CA GLN A 314 18.36 18.26 8.85
C GLN A 314 18.98 17.05 8.11
N PRO A 315 19.67 17.27 6.97
CA PRO A 315 20.13 16.21 6.07
C PRO A 315 21.18 15.24 6.64
N GLN A 316 21.68 15.44 7.85
CA GLN A 316 22.73 14.60 8.47
C GLN A 316 22.20 13.70 9.59
N ARG A 317 20.90 13.42 9.63
CA ARG A 317 20.32 12.52 10.62
C ARG A 317 20.67 11.07 10.31
N HIS A 318 20.76 10.26 11.37
CA HIS A 318 20.85 8.81 11.22
C HIS A 318 19.56 8.27 10.62
N PRO A 319 19.64 7.30 9.71
CA PRO A 319 18.49 6.61 9.17
C PRO A 319 17.60 6.02 10.28
N ARG A 320 16.28 6.14 10.13
CA ARG A 320 15.31 5.60 11.09
C ARG A 320 14.35 4.65 10.40
N SER A 321 14.08 3.53 11.09
CA SER A 321 13.02 2.60 10.70
C SER A 321 11.90 2.68 11.71
N VAL A 322 10.70 3.06 11.26
CA VAL A 322 9.49 3.14 12.07
C VAL A 322 8.62 1.94 11.76
N LEU A 323 8.21 1.21 12.80
CA LEU A 323 7.27 0.10 12.70
C LEU A 323 5.93 0.53 13.28
N LEU A 324 4.85 0.44 12.50
CA LEU A 324 3.50 0.72 12.98
C LEU A 324 2.81 -0.57 13.45
N PRO A 325 2.14 -0.54 14.61
CA PRO A 325 1.45 -1.70 15.16
C PRO A 325 0.25 -2.11 14.31
N LEU A 326 -0.05 -3.41 14.32
CA LEU A 326 -1.16 -4.01 13.59
C LEU A 326 -2.22 -4.55 14.54
N THR A 327 -3.44 -4.72 14.05
CA THR A 327 -4.54 -5.35 14.78
C THR A 327 -5.27 -6.36 13.91
N LEU A 328 -5.77 -7.44 14.51
CA LEU A 328 -6.65 -8.37 13.81
C LEU A 328 -8.09 -7.87 13.88
N VAL A 329 -8.77 -7.81 12.74
CA VAL A 329 -10.18 -7.49 12.61
C VAL A 329 -10.94 -8.77 12.29
N VAL A 330 -11.53 -9.37 13.32
CA VAL A 330 -12.32 -10.60 13.17
C VAL A 330 -13.69 -10.27 12.57
N ARG A 331 -14.03 -11.00 11.49
CA ARG A 331 -15.34 -10.91 10.81
C ARG A 331 -15.94 -12.31 10.68
N ARG A 332 -16.50 -12.64 9.51
CA ARG A 332 -17.26 -13.91 9.33
C ARG A 332 -16.60 -14.91 8.37
N SER A 333 -15.38 -14.69 7.96
CA SER A 333 -14.64 -15.62 7.09
C SER A 333 -13.85 -16.70 7.84
N THR A 334 -14.03 -16.77 9.14
CA THR A 334 -13.42 -17.80 10.00
C THR A 334 -14.45 -18.39 10.94
N ALA A 335 -14.40 -19.71 11.14
CA ALA A 335 -15.25 -20.44 12.06
C ALA A 335 -14.43 -21.50 12.82
N PRO A 336 -14.88 -21.97 13.99
CA PRO A 336 -14.24 -23.10 14.65
C PRO A 336 -14.20 -24.31 13.72
N LYS A 337 -13.05 -25.00 13.69
CA LYS A 337 -12.97 -26.27 12.98
C LYS A 337 -13.92 -27.26 13.64
N THR A 338 -14.95 -27.67 12.91
CA THR A 338 -15.82 -28.76 13.37
C THR A 338 -14.99 -30.04 13.49
N PRO A 339 -15.01 -30.76 14.62
CA PRO A 339 -14.40 -32.06 14.68
C PRO A 339 -14.94 -32.91 13.54
N PHE A 340 -14.08 -33.57 12.78
CA PHE A 340 -14.50 -34.50 11.73
C PHE A 340 -15.26 -35.65 12.42
N THR A 341 -16.58 -35.46 12.57
CA THR A 341 -17.50 -36.56 12.92
C THR A 341 -17.60 -37.39 11.64
N GLY A 342 -16.85 -38.49 11.58
CA GLY A 342 -16.68 -39.34 10.40
C GLY A 342 -17.93 -39.98 9.83
N GLU A 343 -18.99 -39.25 9.59
CA GLU A 343 -20.09 -39.60 8.74
C GLU A 343 -20.14 -38.68 7.50
N ILE A 344 -19.43 -39.15 6.45
CA ILE A 344 -19.75 -38.67 5.10
C ILE A 344 -21.22 -39.05 4.88
N SER A 345 -22.11 -38.08 4.98
CA SER A 345 -23.52 -38.30 4.67
C SER A 345 -23.64 -38.82 3.23
N LYS A 346 -23.99 -40.08 3.10
CA LYS A 346 -24.21 -40.76 1.81
C LYS A 346 -25.36 -40.17 0.99
N GLU A 347 -25.92 -39.05 1.42
CA GLU A 347 -27.07 -38.42 0.77
C GLU A 347 -26.71 -37.55 -0.44
N THR A 348 -25.56 -36.95 -0.46
CA THR A 348 -25.17 -36.05 -1.60
C THR A 348 -24.80 -36.84 -2.88
N ARG A 349 -24.57 -38.16 -2.78
CA ARG A 349 -24.32 -39.03 -3.97
C ARG A 349 -25.58 -39.56 -4.63
N LYS A 350 -26.77 -39.41 -4.03
CA LYS A 350 -28.03 -39.92 -4.61
C LYS A 350 -28.82 -38.91 -5.43
N SER A 351 -28.55 -37.62 -5.32
CA SER A 351 -29.30 -36.63 -6.10
C SER A 351 -28.82 -36.52 -7.57
N HIS A 352 -27.58 -36.91 -7.88
CA HIS A 352 -27.06 -36.88 -9.27
C HIS A 352 -27.41 -38.11 -10.11
N ARG A 353 -28.09 -39.12 -9.53
CA ARG A 353 -28.49 -40.33 -10.28
C ARG A 353 -29.99 -40.36 -10.68
N ARG A 354 -30.75 -39.29 -10.41
CA ARG A 354 -32.20 -39.23 -10.71
C ARG A 354 -32.61 -38.30 -11.85
N LEU A 355 -31.66 -37.72 -12.59
CA LEU A 355 -31.96 -37.10 -13.88
C LEU A 355 -31.44 -38.04 -14.99
N GLY A 356 -32.21 -39.13 -15.17
CA GLY A 356 -32.02 -40.05 -16.31
C GLY A 356 -32.49 -39.35 -17.58
N ILE A 357 -31.53 -39.10 -18.49
CA ILE A 357 -31.83 -38.92 -19.89
C ILE A 357 -31.21 -40.13 -20.56
N GLY A 358 -32.04 -41.11 -20.90
CA GLY A 358 -31.71 -42.25 -21.70
C GLY A 358 -31.48 -41.85 -23.17
N PRO A 359 -30.67 -42.61 -23.95
CA PRO A 359 -30.46 -42.32 -25.35
C PRO A 359 -31.71 -42.72 -26.16
N GLU A 360 -32.28 -41.77 -26.89
CA GLU A 360 -33.29 -42.05 -27.91
C GLU A 360 -32.62 -42.70 -29.13
N ASP A 361 -32.98 -43.95 -29.40
CA ASP A 361 -32.83 -44.65 -30.65
C ASP A 361 -33.54 -43.88 -31.77
N ARG A 362 -32.81 -43.53 -32.83
CA ARG A 362 -33.38 -43.17 -34.14
C ARG A 362 -32.96 -44.21 -35.14
N HIS A 363 -33.88 -45.13 -35.42
CA HIS A 363 -33.90 -45.88 -36.69
C HIS A 363 -35.00 -45.32 -37.58
N GLY A 364 -34.64 -45.04 -38.76
CA GLY A 364 -35.08 -44.94 -40.12
C GLY A 364 -36.56 -44.91 -40.48
N PRO A 365 -37.00 -44.82 -41.75
CA PRO A 365 -36.29 -45.30 -42.92
C PRO A 365 -35.66 -44.25 -43.80
#